data_4467f1cc6e5cccbec5168632f56f67c2
#
_entry.id   4467f1cc6e5cccbec5168632f56f67c2
#
_cell.length_a   1.000
_cell.length_b   1.000
_cell.length_c   1.000
_cell.angle_alpha   90.00
_cell.angle_beta   90.00
_cell.angle_gamma   90.00
#
_symmetry.space_group_name_H-M   'P 1'
#
loop_
_entity.id
_entity.type
_entity.pdbx_description
1 polymer ?
#
loop_
_entity_poly.entity_id
_entity_poly.type
_entity_poly.pdbx_seq_one_letter_code
_entity_poly.pdbx_strand_id
1 'polypeptide(L)'
;IKQRYGDLQLLINERTLFYYLLFFFAYIVVTTLALPISLLKTLLAGALFGLLPGVILTSFASTIGSTLCFLLSRYLFKDLVQEKYKKYLSKVNQGIKDEGLLYLLFLRLSPIFPFFVINITFGLTHMKWTNFYWISQLGMLPATILFVNAGKQLSQINNLEDILTMKVIISLSAIGLLPIITKRIYERLKSKH
;
A
#
# COMPACT_ATOMS: atom_id res chain seq x y z
N ILE A 1 10.74 5.22 25.73
CA ILE A 1 9.94 4.87 24.52
C ILE A 1 8.78 3.94 24.91
N LYS A 2 9.01 2.86 25.68
CA LYS A 2 7.98 1.89 26.09
C LYS A 2 6.85 2.51 26.93
N GLN A 3 7.19 3.39 27.88
CA GLN A 3 6.21 4.05 28.73
C GLN A 3 5.23 4.89 27.88
N ARG A 4 5.77 5.67 26.94
CA ARG A 4 4.95 6.45 25.98
C ARG A 4 4.09 5.57 25.06
N TYR A 5 4.58 4.38 24.70
CA TYR A 5 3.81 3.42 23.90
C TYR A 5 2.64 2.83 24.71
N GLY A 6 2.87 2.51 25.99
CA GLY A 6 1.81 2.06 26.90
C GLY A 6 0.74 3.13 27.10
N ASP A 7 1.14 4.39 27.33
CA ASP A 7 0.23 5.52 27.48
C ASP A 7 -0.63 5.74 26.21
N LEU A 8 -0.02 5.61 25.02
CA LEU A 8 -0.74 5.68 23.76
C LEU A 8 -1.77 4.56 23.60
N GLN A 9 -1.44 3.34 24.01
CA GLN A 9 -2.40 2.24 23.94
C GLN A 9 -3.57 2.43 24.91
N LEU A 10 -3.35 2.97 26.08
CA LEU A 10 -4.41 3.31 27.04
C LEU A 10 -5.34 4.39 26.45
N LEU A 11 -4.79 5.45 25.87
CA LEU A 11 -5.56 6.51 25.22
C LEU A 11 -6.37 5.98 24.04
N ILE A 12 -5.79 5.08 23.22
CA ILE A 12 -6.49 4.45 22.11
C ILE A 12 -7.67 3.59 22.63
N ASN A 13 -7.49 2.89 23.73
CA ASN A 13 -8.56 2.08 24.32
C ASN A 13 -9.71 2.93 24.90
N GLU A 14 -9.41 4.08 25.50
CA GLU A 14 -10.44 5.00 26.03
C GLU A 14 -11.27 5.68 24.93
N ARG A 15 -10.65 6.01 23.79
CA ARG A 15 -11.29 6.73 22.67
C ARG A 15 -11.02 6.05 21.34
N THR A 16 -11.22 4.76 21.27
CA THR A 16 -10.84 3.90 20.15
C THR A 16 -11.33 4.43 18.79
N LEU A 17 -12.61 4.79 18.70
CA LEU A 17 -13.20 5.29 17.46
C LEU A 17 -12.54 6.60 16.98
N PHE A 18 -12.24 7.51 17.90
CA PHE A 18 -11.60 8.78 17.56
C PHE A 18 -10.21 8.55 16.95
N TYR A 19 -9.38 7.70 17.57
CA TYR A 19 -8.04 7.42 17.07
C TYR A 19 -8.04 6.63 15.76
N TYR A 20 -9.03 5.75 15.56
CA TYR A 20 -9.22 5.04 14.29
C TYR A 20 -9.54 6.03 13.16
N LEU A 21 -10.47 6.94 13.37
CA LEU A 21 -10.84 7.96 12.39
C LEU A 21 -9.68 8.94 12.12
N LEU A 22 -9.01 9.40 13.18
CA LEU A 22 -7.85 10.28 13.04
C LEU A 22 -6.76 9.65 12.19
N PHE A 23 -6.40 8.39 12.49
CA PHE A 23 -5.41 7.65 11.72
C PHE A 23 -5.86 7.42 10.27
N PHE A 24 -7.12 7.05 10.07
CA PHE A 24 -7.70 6.80 8.76
C PHE A 24 -7.62 8.03 7.86
N PHE A 25 -8.06 9.18 8.34
CA PHE A 25 -8.01 10.42 7.56
C PHE A 25 -6.58 10.93 7.36
N ALA A 26 -5.74 10.88 8.39
CA ALA A 26 -4.32 11.22 8.25
C ALA A 26 -3.63 10.32 7.22
N TYR A 27 -3.94 9.02 7.21
CA TYR A 27 -3.40 8.09 6.23
C TYR A 27 -3.84 8.46 4.81
N ILE A 28 -5.12 8.78 4.59
CA ILE A 28 -5.65 9.21 3.29
C ILE A 28 -4.90 10.47 2.81
N VAL A 29 -4.81 11.50 3.64
CA VAL A 29 -4.13 12.76 3.29
C VAL A 29 -2.70 12.52 2.85
N VAL A 30 -1.92 11.80 3.66
CA VAL A 30 -0.52 11.49 3.38
C VAL A 30 -0.36 10.68 2.09
N THR A 31 -1.29 9.76 1.83
CA THR A 31 -1.27 8.94 0.60
C THR A 31 -1.65 9.75 -0.63
N THR A 32 -2.63 10.64 -0.49
CA THR A 32 -3.08 11.55 -1.55
C THR A 32 -1.97 12.51 -1.98
N LEU A 33 -1.17 12.99 -1.03
CA LEU A 33 0.01 13.83 -1.29
C LEU A 33 1.20 13.08 -1.87
N ALA A 34 1.05 11.79 -2.14
CA ALA A 34 2.09 10.93 -2.74
C ALA A 34 3.40 10.84 -1.92
N LEU A 35 3.33 11.04 -0.59
CA LEU A 35 4.52 10.99 0.27
C LEU A 35 5.07 9.55 0.37
N PRO A 36 6.41 9.37 0.25
CA PRO A 36 7.04 8.04 0.20
C PRO A 36 7.19 7.39 1.60
N ILE A 37 6.18 7.50 2.46
CA ILE A 37 6.16 6.94 3.82
C ILE A 37 5.11 5.86 4.02
N SER A 38 4.65 5.23 2.92
CA SER A 38 3.58 4.22 2.96
C SER A 38 3.91 3.05 3.87
N LEU A 39 5.16 2.55 3.82
CA LEU A 39 5.62 1.44 4.63
C LEU A 39 5.51 1.75 6.12
N LEU A 40 6.03 2.89 6.54
CA LEU A 40 6.02 3.31 7.95
C LEU A 40 4.60 3.42 8.50
N LYS A 41 3.68 4.02 7.75
CA LYS A 41 2.26 4.13 8.15
C LYS A 41 1.62 2.75 8.32
N THR A 42 1.92 1.82 7.42
CA THR A 42 1.34 0.47 7.45
C THR A 42 1.87 -0.33 8.64
N LEU A 43 3.17 -0.27 8.92
CA LEU A 43 3.77 -0.85 10.13
C LEU A 43 3.16 -0.23 11.40
N LEU A 44 3.01 1.10 11.44
CA LEU A 44 2.42 1.81 12.56
C LEU A 44 0.98 1.38 12.82
N ALA A 45 0.18 1.17 11.78
CA ALA A 45 -1.18 0.64 11.93
C ALA A 45 -1.20 -0.72 12.65
N GLY A 46 -0.29 -1.62 12.26
CA GLY A 46 -0.15 -2.92 12.91
C GLY A 46 0.28 -2.82 14.38
N ALA A 47 1.22 -1.92 14.64
CA ALA A 47 1.72 -1.68 15.99
C ALA A 47 0.64 -1.09 16.92
N LEU A 48 -0.14 -0.11 16.45
CA LEU A 48 -1.12 0.59 17.28
C LEU A 48 -2.45 -0.15 17.43
N PHE A 49 -2.95 -0.73 16.33
CA PHE A 49 -4.32 -1.27 16.25
C PHE A 49 -4.36 -2.80 16.15
N GLY A 50 -3.22 -3.46 16.04
CA GLY A 50 -3.15 -4.91 15.83
C GLY A 50 -3.45 -5.32 14.39
N LEU A 51 -3.61 -6.64 14.16
CA LEU A 51 -3.67 -7.17 12.80
C LEU A 51 -4.98 -6.81 12.08
N LEU A 52 -6.12 -7.23 12.61
CA LEU A 52 -7.40 -7.11 11.89
C LEU A 52 -7.86 -5.66 11.71
N PRO A 53 -7.95 -4.83 12.77
CA PRO A 53 -8.31 -3.42 12.59
C PRO A 53 -7.26 -2.66 11.76
N GLY A 54 -5.97 -2.94 11.97
CA GLY A 54 -4.89 -2.33 11.20
C GLY A 54 -4.98 -2.63 9.70
N VAL A 55 -5.29 -3.87 9.30
CA VAL A 55 -5.49 -4.25 7.90
C VAL A 55 -6.69 -3.53 7.30
N ILE A 56 -7.83 -3.53 7.98
CA ILE A 56 -9.05 -2.88 7.49
C ILE A 56 -8.80 -1.38 7.29
N LEU A 57 -8.33 -0.68 8.32
CA LEU A 57 -8.05 0.75 8.26
C LEU A 57 -7.07 1.09 7.14
N THR A 58 -5.94 0.39 7.09
CA THR A 58 -4.87 0.66 6.12
C THR A 58 -5.30 0.33 4.70
N SER A 59 -5.99 -0.79 4.48
CA SER A 59 -6.43 -1.23 3.16
C SER A 59 -7.37 -0.20 2.52
N PHE A 60 -8.41 0.23 3.24
CA PHE A 60 -9.34 1.23 2.71
C PHE A 60 -8.70 2.62 2.61
N ALA A 61 -7.98 3.07 3.65
CA ALA A 61 -7.33 4.39 3.63
C ALA A 61 -6.29 4.51 2.50
N SER A 62 -5.49 3.47 2.27
CA SER A 62 -4.50 3.46 1.19
C SER A 62 -5.15 3.48 -0.19
N THR A 63 -6.24 2.74 -0.39
CA THR A 63 -6.93 2.70 -1.68
C THR A 63 -7.68 4.00 -1.97
N ILE A 64 -8.36 4.57 -0.98
CA ILE A 64 -9.01 5.88 -1.13
C ILE A 64 -7.96 6.95 -1.42
N GLY A 65 -6.89 7.03 -0.62
CA GLY A 65 -5.82 8.01 -0.84
C GLY A 65 -5.11 7.84 -2.19
N SER A 66 -4.88 6.59 -2.63
CA SER A 66 -4.34 6.30 -3.98
C SER A 66 -5.27 6.79 -5.08
N THR A 67 -6.58 6.60 -4.91
CA THR A 67 -7.58 7.01 -5.89
C THR A 67 -7.69 8.53 -5.94
N LEU A 68 -7.61 9.21 -4.81
CA LEU A 68 -7.55 10.66 -4.77
C LEU A 68 -6.27 11.19 -5.44
N CYS A 69 -5.11 10.60 -5.16
CA CYS A 69 -3.86 10.92 -5.85
C CYS A 69 -3.96 10.72 -7.36
N PHE A 70 -4.55 9.62 -7.81
CA PHE A 70 -4.86 9.33 -9.20
C PHE A 70 -5.75 10.41 -9.82
N LEU A 71 -6.83 10.82 -9.15
CA LEU A 71 -7.74 11.86 -9.62
C LEU A 71 -7.06 13.24 -9.66
N LEU A 72 -6.29 13.59 -8.63
CA LEU A 72 -5.51 14.84 -8.62
C LEU A 72 -4.53 14.88 -9.79
N SER A 73 -3.83 13.75 -10.06
CA SER A 73 -2.92 13.66 -11.20
C SER A 73 -3.64 13.85 -12.52
N ARG A 74 -4.83 13.28 -12.66
CA ARG A 74 -5.65 13.40 -13.86
C ARG A 74 -6.12 14.81 -14.15
N TYR A 75 -6.56 15.52 -13.11
CA TYR A 75 -7.21 16.83 -13.30
C TYR A 75 -6.23 18.00 -13.17
N LEU A 76 -5.17 17.88 -12.36
CA LEU A 76 -4.25 18.99 -12.12
C LEU A 76 -2.95 18.91 -12.93
N PHE A 77 -2.46 17.71 -13.24
CA PHE A 77 -1.13 17.55 -13.82
C PHE A 77 -1.13 17.01 -15.25
N LYS A 78 -2.31 16.77 -15.84
CA LYS A 78 -2.41 16.16 -17.17
C LYS A 78 -1.61 16.93 -18.22
N ASP A 79 -1.81 18.23 -18.30
CA ASP A 79 -1.20 19.07 -19.34
C ASP A 79 0.30 19.27 -19.12
N LEU A 80 0.72 19.41 -17.85
CA LEU A 80 2.13 19.63 -17.48
C LEU A 80 3.02 18.39 -17.67
N VAL A 81 2.44 17.19 -17.46
CA VAL A 81 3.22 15.94 -17.41
C VAL A 81 3.14 15.18 -18.74
N GLN A 82 2.07 15.34 -19.53
CA GLN A 82 1.91 14.63 -20.79
C GLN A 82 3.02 14.93 -21.80
N GLU A 83 3.46 16.18 -21.93
CA GLU A 83 4.55 16.54 -22.83
C GLU A 83 5.90 16.00 -22.35
N LYS A 84 6.21 16.21 -21.08
CA LYS A 84 7.52 15.88 -20.50
C LYS A 84 7.76 14.36 -20.39
N TYR A 85 6.70 13.57 -20.16
CA TYR A 85 6.81 12.12 -19.91
C TYR A 85 6.07 11.26 -20.95
N LYS A 86 5.81 11.82 -22.14
CA LYS A 86 5.07 11.16 -23.23
C LYS A 86 5.55 9.74 -23.54
N LYS A 87 6.87 9.53 -23.60
CA LYS A 87 7.48 8.22 -23.88
C LYS A 87 7.20 7.19 -22.75
N TYR A 88 7.20 7.63 -21.51
CA TYR A 88 6.92 6.76 -20.36
C TYR A 88 5.43 6.41 -20.30
N LEU A 89 4.56 7.41 -20.48
CA LEU A 89 3.10 7.22 -20.52
C LEU A 89 2.67 6.32 -21.67
N SER A 90 3.34 6.40 -22.83
CA SER A 90 3.02 5.52 -23.97
C SER A 90 3.27 4.04 -23.62
N LYS A 91 4.36 3.72 -22.90
CA LYS A 91 4.64 2.35 -22.43
C LYS A 91 3.58 1.84 -21.47
N VAL A 92 3.14 2.69 -20.51
CA VAL A 92 2.09 2.32 -19.57
C VAL A 92 0.74 2.15 -20.29
N ASN A 93 0.38 3.04 -21.20
CA ASN A 93 -0.82 2.91 -22.01
C ASN A 93 -0.79 1.64 -22.88
N GLN A 94 0.39 1.29 -23.43
CA GLN A 94 0.55 0.05 -24.17
C GLN A 94 0.35 -1.17 -23.26
N GLY A 95 0.95 -1.20 -22.07
CA GLY A 95 0.72 -2.27 -21.08
C GLY A 95 -0.75 -2.40 -20.68
N ILE A 96 -1.47 -1.29 -20.50
CA ILE A 96 -2.91 -1.30 -20.25
C ILE A 96 -3.69 -1.85 -21.44
N LYS A 97 -3.28 -1.51 -22.68
CA LYS A 97 -3.92 -2.00 -23.90
C LYS A 97 -3.71 -3.50 -24.11
N ASP A 98 -2.51 -3.99 -23.83
CA ASP A 98 -2.11 -5.38 -24.07
C ASP A 98 -2.61 -6.33 -22.97
N GLU A 99 -2.49 -5.91 -21.70
CA GLU A 99 -2.76 -6.75 -20.52
C GLU A 99 -4.00 -6.29 -19.71
N GLY A 100 -4.59 -5.16 -20.07
CA GLY A 100 -5.80 -4.64 -19.41
C GLY A 100 -5.60 -4.33 -17.93
N LEU A 101 -6.55 -4.79 -17.12
CA LEU A 101 -6.53 -4.58 -15.67
C LEU A 101 -5.46 -5.42 -14.96
N LEU A 102 -5.00 -6.52 -15.56
CA LEU A 102 -3.95 -7.38 -15.00
C LEU A 102 -2.62 -6.64 -14.91
N TYR A 103 -2.35 -5.70 -15.83
CA TYR A 103 -1.15 -4.87 -15.76
C TYR A 103 -1.07 -4.05 -14.47
N LEU A 104 -2.17 -3.38 -14.08
CA LEU A 104 -2.23 -2.66 -12.80
C LEU A 104 -2.12 -3.62 -11.61
N LEU A 105 -2.83 -4.74 -11.66
CA LEU A 105 -2.79 -5.75 -10.60
C LEU A 105 -1.36 -6.23 -10.36
N PHE A 106 -0.62 -6.56 -11.43
CA PHE A 106 0.78 -6.96 -11.34
C PHE A 106 1.65 -5.89 -10.71
N LEU A 107 1.53 -4.63 -11.15
CA LEU A 107 2.29 -3.52 -10.59
C LEU A 107 2.00 -3.31 -9.09
N ARG A 108 0.75 -3.53 -8.66
CA ARG A 108 0.34 -3.43 -7.24
C ARG A 108 0.85 -4.58 -6.39
N LEU A 109 0.89 -5.78 -6.94
CA LEU A 109 1.44 -6.96 -6.27
C LEU A 109 2.97 -6.90 -6.19
N SER A 110 3.62 -6.19 -7.10
CA SER A 110 5.08 -6.08 -7.16
C SER A 110 5.58 -4.92 -6.31
N PRO A 111 6.37 -5.16 -5.25
CA PRO A 111 6.93 -4.10 -4.41
C PRO A 111 8.07 -3.31 -5.08
N ILE A 112 8.45 -3.67 -6.31
CA ILE A 112 9.54 -3.02 -7.06
C ILE A 112 9.17 -1.59 -7.45
N PHE A 113 7.89 -1.35 -7.75
CA PHE A 113 7.44 -0.04 -8.21
C PHE A 113 7.02 0.83 -7.03
N PRO A 114 7.57 2.06 -6.93
CA PRO A 114 7.14 2.98 -5.88
C PRO A 114 5.65 3.27 -5.99
N PHE A 115 4.96 3.12 -4.87
CA PHE A 115 3.52 3.25 -4.73
C PHE A 115 2.95 4.54 -5.36
N PHE A 116 3.60 5.68 -5.09
CA PHE A 116 3.17 6.97 -5.59
C PHE A 116 3.33 7.11 -7.11
N VAL A 117 4.34 6.45 -7.70
CA VAL A 117 4.56 6.46 -9.16
C VAL A 117 3.38 5.81 -9.87
N ILE A 118 2.90 4.66 -9.36
CA ILE A 118 1.72 3.99 -9.92
C ILE A 118 0.50 4.92 -9.87
N ASN A 119 0.25 5.58 -8.72
CA ASN A 119 -0.90 6.45 -8.56
C ASN A 119 -0.90 7.60 -9.57
N ILE A 120 0.23 8.30 -9.67
CA ILE A 120 0.40 9.46 -10.57
C ILE A 120 0.30 9.00 -12.03
N THR A 121 1.05 7.97 -12.40
CA THR A 121 1.13 7.51 -13.79
C THR A 121 -0.22 7.03 -14.31
N PHE A 122 -0.93 6.21 -13.54
CA PHE A 122 -2.24 5.71 -13.95
C PHE A 122 -3.30 6.80 -13.98
N GLY A 123 -3.18 7.84 -13.15
CA GLY A 123 -4.01 9.04 -13.23
C GLY A 123 -3.95 9.73 -14.60
N LEU A 124 -2.78 9.69 -15.25
CA LEU A 124 -2.54 10.28 -16.57
C LEU A 124 -2.93 9.38 -17.75
N THR A 125 -3.41 8.16 -17.48
CA THR A 125 -3.91 7.21 -18.48
C THR A 125 -5.43 7.33 -18.68
N HIS A 126 -5.99 6.58 -19.64
CA HIS A 126 -7.43 6.51 -19.89
C HIS A 126 -8.18 5.53 -18.97
N MET A 127 -7.50 4.92 -17.96
CA MET A 127 -8.13 3.96 -17.05
C MET A 127 -9.25 4.61 -16.25
N LYS A 128 -10.40 3.95 -16.12
CA LYS A 128 -11.50 4.40 -15.24
C LYS A 128 -11.06 4.36 -13.78
N TRP A 129 -11.41 5.38 -13.00
CA TRP A 129 -11.05 5.47 -11.58
C TRP A 129 -11.63 4.30 -10.75
N THR A 130 -12.81 3.79 -11.13
CA THR A 130 -13.43 2.64 -10.49
C THR A 130 -12.60 1.37 -10.65
N ASN A 131 -12.09 1.12 -11.85
CA ASN A 131 -11.19 -0.01 -12.11
C ASN A 131 -9.88 0.14 -11.33
N PHE A 132 -9.33 1.35 -11.29
CA PHE A 132 -8.13 1.65 -10.51
C PHE A 132 -8.36 1.38 -9.02
N TYR A 133 -9.51 1.80 -8.46
CA TYR A 133 -9.88 1.58 -7.07
C TYR A 133 -9.91 0.07 -6.74
N TRP A 134 -10.74 -0.70 -7.43
CA TRP A 134 -10.93 -2.11 -7.10
C TRP A 134 -9.69 -2.98 -7.32
N ILE A 135 -8.98 -2.75 -8.41
CA ILE A 135 -7.74 -3.48 -8.68
C ILE A 135 -6.64 -3.09 -7.67
N SER A 136 -6.57 -1.82 -7.28
CA SER A 136 -5.64 -1.39 -6.24
C SER A 136 -6.01 -1.98 -4.88
N GLN A 137 -7.29 -2.01 -4.52
CA GLN A 137 -7.78 -2.63 -3.27
C GLN A 137 -7.33 -4.09 -3.18
N LEU A 138 -7.57 -4.87 -4.24
CA LEU A 138 -7.21 -6.29 -4.27
C LEU A 138 -5.69 -6.50 -4.35
N GLY A 139 -5.00 -5.74 -5.20
CA GLY A 139 -3.57 -5.90 -5.45
C GLY A 139 -2.69 -5.49 -4.27
N MET A 140 -3.11 -4.50 -3.47
CA MET A 140 -2.35 -4.07 -2.30
C MET A 140 -2.63 -4.92 -1.05
N LEU A 141 -3.75 -5.64 -1.00
CA LEU A 141 -4.19 -6.37 0.19
C LEU A 141 -3.14 -7.37 0.73
N PRO A 142 -2.51 -8.23 -0.09
CA PRO A 142 -1.50 -9.17 0.41
C PRO A 142 -0.32 -8.47 1.08
N ALA A 143 0.22 -7.43 0.46
CA ALA A 143 1.30 -6.64 1.04
C ALA A 143 0.86 -5.93 2.32
N THR A 144 -0.35 -5.35 2.33
CA THR A 144 -0.92 -4.70 3.52
C THR A 144 -0.99 -5.65 4.70
N ILE A 145 -1.49 -6.88 4.50
CA ILE A 145 -1.56 -7.90 5.57
C ILE A 145 -0.16 -8.20 6.12
N LEU A 146 0.81 -8.39 5.24
CA LEU A 146 2.19 -8.72 5.65
C LEU A 146 2.83 -7.57 6.43
N PHE A 147 2.71 -6.34 5.96
CA PHE A 147 3.31 -5.18 6.64
C PHE A 147 2.61 -4.83 7.95
N VAL A 148 1.27 -4.91 8.01
CA VAL A 148 0.53 -4.71 9.27
C VAL A 148 0.91 -5.79 10.28
N ASN A 149 1.00 -7.06 9.86
CA ASN A 149 1.45 -8.13 10.74
C ASN A 149 2.89 -7.91 11.23
N ALA A 150 3.80 -7.50 10.35
CA ALA A 150 5.17 -7.15 10.75
C ALA A 150 5.18 -6.00 11.78
N GLY A 151 4.38 -4.96 11.58
CA GLY A 151 4.24 -3.86 12.54
C GLY A 151 3.74 -4.33 13.91
N LYS A 152 2.74 -5.22 13.92
CA LYS A 152 2.25 -5.85 15.15
C LYS A 152 3.36 -6.64 15.86
N GLN A 153 4.13 -7.45 15.13
CA GLN A 153 5.22 -8.24 15.72
C GLN A 153 6.34 -7.33 16.26
N LEU A 154 6.73 -6.29 15.50
CA LEU A 154 7.75 -5.34 15.93
C LEU A 154 7.35 -4.59 17.21
N SER A 155 6.08 -4.29 17.42
CA SER A 155 5.60 -3.63 18.66
C SER A 155 5.68 -4.52 19.89
N GLN A 156 5.74 -5.83 19.71
CA GLN A 156 5.82 -6.82 20.78
C GLN A 156 7.27 -7.16 21.21
N ILE A 157 8.27 -6.69 20.45
CA ILE A 157 9.67 -6.93 20.74
C ILE A 157 10.07 -6.15 22.00
N ASN A 158 10.48 -6.88 23.02
CA ASN A 158 10.93 -6.33 24.30
C ASN A 158 12.45 -6.38 24.45
N ASN A 159 13.07 -7.46 23.97
CA ASN A 159 14.50 -7.73 24.08
C ASN A 159 15.06 -8.15 22.73
N LEU A 160 16.39 -8.12 22.60
CA LEU A 160 17.05 -8.56 21.35
C LEU A 160 16.74 -10.03 21.00
N GLU A 161 16.52 -10.87 22.00
CA GLU A 161 16.12 -12.27 21.82
C GLU A 161 14.75 -12.42 21.15
N ASP A 162 13.84 -11.48 21.37
CA ASP A 162 12.50 -11.48 20.75
C ASP A 162 12.56 -11.30 19.23
N ILE A 163 13.64 -10.69 18.69
CA ILE A 163 13.86 -10.50 17.25
C ILE A 163 14.04 -11.87 16.57
N LEU A 164 14.63 -12.83 17.24
CA LEU A 164 14.84 -14.18 16.77
C LEU A 164 13.63 -15.09 16.93
N THR A 165 12.50 -14.55 17.40
CA THR A 165 11.29 -15.35 17.53
C THR A 165 10.81 -15.81 16.15
N MET A 166 10.38 -17.06 16.06
CA MET A 166 9.87 -17.65 14.83
C MET A 166 8.80 -16.78 14.14
N LYS A 167 7.94 -16.11 14.91
CA LYS A 167 6.88 -15.23 14.38
C LYS A 167 7.45 -14.00 13.65
N VAL A 168 8.50 -13.37 14.17
CA VAL A 168 9.15 -12.21 13.54
C VAL A 168 9.89 -12.67 12.27
N ILE A 169 10.64 -13.76 12.36
CA ILE A 169 11.37 -14.32 11.22
C ILE A 169 10.41 -14.68 10.07
N ILE A 170 9.31 -15.37 10.35
CA ILE A 170 8.32 -15.74 9.33
C ILE A 170 7.70 -14.48 8.70
N SER A 171 7.34 -13.46 9.51
CA SER A 171 6.74 -12.22 9.01
C SER A 171 7.68 -11.46 8.07
N LEU A 172 8.95 -11.34 8.44
CA LEU A 172 9.96 -10.65 7.62
C LEU A 172 10.31 -11.47 6.35
N SER A 173 10.42 -12.80 6.49
CA SER A 173 10.68 -13.70 5.36
C SER A 173 9.53 -13.66 4.33
N ALA A 174 8.27 -13.60 4.79
CA ALA A 174 7.11 -13.50 3.92
C ALA A 174 7.13 -12.21 3.08
N ILE A 175 7.57 -11.09 3.68
CA ILE A 175 7.76 -9.82 2.95
C ILE A 175 8.85 -9.97 1.89
N GLY A 176 9.99 -10.57 2.23
CA GLY A 176 11.10 -10.81 1.30
C GLY A 176 10.75 -11.75 0.13
N LEU A 177 9.87 -12.72 0.36
CA LEU A 177 9.41 -13.66 -0.67
C LEU A 177 8.33 -13.09 -1.59
N LEU A 178 7.65 -12.03 -1.19
CA LEU A 178 6.53 -11.43 -1.93
C LEU A 178 6.89 -11.09 -3.38
N PRO A 179 8.05 -10.47 -3.71
CA PRO A 179 8.44 -10.19 -5.09
C PRO A 179 8.60 -11.44 -5.95
N ILE A 180 9.15 -12.51 -5.36
CA ILE A 180 9.40 -13.77 -6.07
C ILE A 180 8.08 -14.46 -6.40
N ILE A 181 7.16 -14.51 -5.44
CA ILE A 181 5.83 -15.10 -5.61
C ILE A 181 5.06 -14.32 -6.67
N THR A 182 5.07 -13.00 -6.60
CA THR A 182 4.38 -12.11 -7.53
C THR A 182 4.88 -12.31 -8.97
N LYS A 183 6.20 -12.39 -9.15
CA LYS A 183 6.80 -12.65 -10.46
C LYS A 183 6.32 -13.99 -11.04
N ARG A 184 6.33 -15.06 -10.25
CA ARG A 184 5.87 -16.39 -10.69
C ARG A 184 4.37 -16.40 -11.06
N ILE A 185 3.54 -15.73 -10.28
CA ILE A 185 2.10 -15.62 -10.57
C ILE A 185 1.90 -14.90 -11.91
N TYR A 186 2.58 -13.78 -12.11
CA TYR A 186 2.49 -13.01 -13.34
C TYR A 186 2.90 -13.83 -14.57
N GLU A 187 4.04 -14.52 -14.51
CA GLU A 187 4.53 -15.36 -15.60
C GLU A 187 3.54 -16.49 -15.96
N ARG A 188 2.91 -17.10 -14.94
CA ARG A 188 1.87 -18.13 -15.16
C ARG A 188 0.59 -17.57 -15.76
N LEU A 189 0.17 -16.36 -15.39
CA LEU A 189 -1.03 -15.72 -15.95
C LEU A 189 -0.79 -15.29 -17.40
N LYS A 190 0.42 -14.77 -17.68
CA LYS A 190 0.81 -14.34 -19.03
C LYS A 190 0.95 -15.50 -20.02
N SER A 191 1.38 -16.69 -19.55
CA SER A 191 1.51 -17.88 -20.41
C SER A 191 0.17 -18.52 -20.80
N LYS A 192 -0.96 -18.06 -20.23
CA LYS A 192 -2.30 -18.57 -20.52
C LYS A 192 -3.09 -17.68 -21.50
N HIS A 193 -2.51 -16.56 -21.89
CA HIS A 193 -3.03 -15.64 -22.91
C HIS A 193 -2.05 -15.52 -24.08
#